data_1775140808737ae2fb00451ab2d530e3
#
_entry.id   1775140808737ae2fb00451ab2d530e3
#
_cell.length_a   1.000
_cell.length_b   1.000
_cell.length_c   1.000
_cell.angle_alpha   90.00
_cell.angle_beta   90.00
_cell.angle_gamma   90.00
#
_symmetry.space_group_name_H-M   'P 1'
#
loop_
_entity.id
_entity.type
_entity.pdbx_description
1 polymer ?
#
loop_
_entity_poly.entity_id
_entity_poly.type
_entity_poly.pdbx_seq_one_letter_code
_entity_poly.pdbx_strand_id
1 'polypeptide(L)'
;SLAMPFSALNLICSRALIGANDAWTPMVVRAGGAAANIVVNAVLIFVFDLGVVGAAIGTVLGSVGGTLVFGWGLAAGRLPGIGNLPIRLRGTGPHWSASDARHLIRISSPLALRKIAQSGGQFPMLAILGLFGPTVVAAYVVALRVRALMNTPGWGFGLASSSLVGQALGRGQEDVADAYAHDTLRFTVITYALVGAAVFVGAPAISHLFVGEAATVATTTALIRATCVSVLFWGVVNGGMGPLRASGDTQWPFYGQLLGLFGFALPLTYVGATTPLGLWGVYAALVAETGIPAAVIYYRFQTEQWKRISRSYRSAAVGTN
;
A
#
# COMPACT_ATOMS: atom_id res chain seq x y z
N SER A 1 17.24 1.26 -10.03
CA SER A 1 16.98 2.29 -11.04
C SER A 1 17.28 3.68 -10.47
N LEU A 2 17.73 4.61 -11.32
CA LEU A 2 18.09 5.99 -10.95
C LEU A 2 16.89 6.80 -10.38
N ALA A 3 15.66 6.37 -10.67
CA ALA A 3 14.45 7.01 -10.16
C ALA A 3 14.18 6.76 -8.66
N MET A 4 14.74 5.70 -8.07
CA MET A 4 14.41 5.29 -6.69
C MET A 4 14.67 6.36 -5.61
N PRO A 5 15.84 7.02 -5.56
CA PRO A 5 16.09 8.05 -4.54
C PRO A 5 15.09 9.21 -4.64
N PHE A 6 14.81 9.66 -5.87
CA PHE A 6 13.87 10.76 -6.10
C PHE A 6 12.43 10.37 -5.75
N SER A 7 12.01 9.16 -6.08
CA SER A 7 10.69 8.64 -5.68
C SER A 7 10.55 8.51 -4.17
N ALA A 8 11.61 8.14 -3.46
CA ALA A 8 11.63 8.10 -2.00
C ALA A 8 11.51 9.51 -1.40
N LEU A 9 12.25 10.49 -1.92
CA LEU A 9 12.14 11.89 -1.49
C LEU A 9 10.73 12.45 -1.75
N ASN A 10 10.15 12.21 -2.93
CA ASN A 10 8.77 12.58 -3.23
C ASN A 10 7.78 12.00 -2.22
N LEU A 11 7.97 10.73 -1.85
CA LEU A 11 7.13 10.08 -0.86
C LEU A 11 7.27 10.74 0.52
N ILE A 12 8.50 11.01 0.98
CA ILE A 12 8.77 11.64 2.28
C ILE A 12 8.15 13.04 2.33
N CYS A 13 8.41 13.89 1.32
CA CYS A 13 7.83 15.24 1.25
C CYS A 13 6.29 15.20 1.26
N SER A 14 5.71 14.31 0.46
CA SER A 14 4.26 14.11 0.43
C SER A 14 3.71 13.71 1.80
N ARG A 15 4.37 12.80 2.53
CA ARG A 15 3.94 12.36 3.86
C ARG A 15 4.09 13.44 4.92
N ALA A 16 5.15 14.23 4.86
CA ALA A 16 5.36 15.34 5.76
C ALA A 16 4.24 16.39 5.64
N LEU A 17 3.86 16.75 4.41
CA LEU A 17 2.76 17.68 4.16
C LEU A 17 1.40 17.13 4.62
N ILE A 18 1.10 15.86 4.33
CA ILE A 18 -0.13 15.22 4.80
C ILE A 18 -0.17 15.17 6.34
N GLY A 19 0.95 14.88 7.00
CA GLY A 19 1.07 14.93 8.45
C GLY A 19 0.82 16.32 9.04
N ALA A 20 1.16 17.37 8.29
CA ALA A 20 0.88 18.77 8.64
C ALA A 20 -0.52 19.26 8.20
N ASN A 21 -1.44 18.34 7.91
CA ASN A 21 -2.82 18.61 7.49
C ASN A 21 -2.96 19.27 6.11
N ASP A 22 -1.96 19.13 5.25
CA ASP A 22 -2.02 19.55 3.84
C ASP A 22 -1.98 18.32 2.93
N ALA A 23 -3.16 17.79 2.58
CA ALA A 23 -3.30 16.70 1.62
C ALA A 23 -3.45 17.22 0.18
N TRP A 24 -3.84 18.49 0.02
CA TRP A 24 -4.09 19.10 -1.28
C TRP A 24 -2.80 19.28 -2.10
N THR A 25 -1.79 19.87 -1.50
CA THR A 25 -0.50 20.09 -2.16
C THR A 25 0.13 18.80 -2.72
N PRO A 26 0.29 17.73 -1.95
CA PRO A 26 0.80 16.47 -2.48
C PRO A 26 -0.08 15.88 -3.58
N MET A 27 -1.40 16.01 -3.47
CA MET A 27 -2.33 15.52 -4.49
C MET A 27 -2.10 16.24 -5.82
N VAL A 28 -2.06 17.58 -5.82
CA VAL A 28 -1.88 18.38 -7.05
C VAL A 28 -0.50 18.14 -7.65
N VAL A 29 0.57 18.15 -6.85
CA VAL A 29 1.94 17.94 -7.35
C VAL A 29 2.08 16.53 -7.95
N ARG A 30 1.52 15.51 -7.32
CA ARG A 30 1.60 14.13 -7.84
C ARG A 30 0.72 13.91 -9.06
N ALA A 31 -0.49 14.48 -9.08
CA ALA A 31 -1.38 14.39 -10.25
C ALA A 31 -0.78 15.13 -11.46
N GLY A 32 -0.26 16.35 -11.25
CA GLY A 32 0.44 17.11 -12.27
C GLY A 32 1.71 16.40 -12.77
N GLY A 33 2.49 15.82 -11.83
CA GLY A 33 3.66 15.00 -12.17
C GLY A 33 3.32 13.77 -12.99
N ALA A 34 2.21 13.08 -12.65
CA ALA A 34 1.73 11.92 -13.42
C ALA A 34 1.26 12.33 -14.83
N ALA A 35 0.51 13.42 -14.95
CA ALA A 35 0.11 13.96 -16.25
C ALA A 35 1.31 14.36 -17.12
N ALA A 36 2.28 15.08 -16.54
CA ALA A 36 3.51 15.43 -17.23
C ALA A 36 4.31 14.17 -17.65
N ASN A 37 4.38 13.16 -16.80
CA ASN A 37 5.05 11.89 -17.12
C ASN A 37 4.39 11.18 -18.29
N ILE A 38 3.06 11.16 -18.38
CA ILE A 38 2.32 10.58 -19.53
C ILE A 38 2.72 11.30 -20.81
N VAL A 39 2.72 12.62 -20.82
CA VAL A 39 3.08 13.42 -21.99
C VAL A 39 4.54 13.19 -22.38
N VAL A 40 5.47 13.27 -21.42
CA VAL A 40 6.90 13.04 -21.67
C VAL A 40 7.15 11.63 -22.20
N ASN A 41 6.51 10.61 -21.63
CA ASN A 41 6.61 9.24 -22.13
C ASN A 41 6.08 9.12 -23.56
N ALA A 42 4.93 9.72 -23.88
CA ALA A 42 4.37 9.69 -25.21
C ALA A 42 5.32 10.33 -26.23
N VAL A 43 5.90 11.50 -25.92
CA VAL A 43 6.88 12.18 -26.78
C VAL A 43 8.14 11.32 -26.95
N LEU A 44 8.71 10.80 -25.86
CA LEU A 44 9.95 9.99 -25.96
C LEU A 44 9.74 8.67 -26.69
N ILE A 45 8.57 8.04 -26.54
CA ILE A 45 8.28 6.76 -27.18
C ILE A 45 7.92 6.95 -28.66
N PHE A 46 7.00 7.88 -28.96
CA PHE A 46 6.41 7.97 -30.31
C PHE A 46 7.07 9.03 -31.21
N VAL A 47 7.64 10.13 -30.65
CA VAL A 47 8.29 11.18 -31.47
C VAL A 47 9.78 10.89 -31.62
N PHE A 48 10.45 10.47 -30.53
CA PHE A 48 11.88 10.16 -30.54
C PHE A 48 12.18 8.66 -30.80
N ASP A 49 11.16 7.83 -30.95
CA ASP A 49 11.23 6.38 -31.21
C ASP A 49 12.15 5.61 -30.24
N LEU A 50 12.18 6.07 -28.98
CA LEU A 50 13.03 5.47 -27.94
C LEU A 50 12.40 4.22 -27.29
N GLY A 51 11.17 3.85 -27.63
CA GLY A 51 10.50 2.67 -27.12
C GLY A 51 10.57 2.55 -25.58
N VAL A 52 11.00 1.39 -25.08
CA VAL A 52 11.11 1.10 -23.63
C VAL A 52 12.12 2.03 -22.93
N VAL A 53 13.19 2.43 -23.63
CA VAL A 53 14.19 3.37 -23.06
C VAL A 53 13.54 4.74 -22.81
N GLY A 54 12.70 5.21 -23.74
CA GLY A 54 11.93 6.45 -23.58
C GLY A 54 11.04 6.42 -22.36
N ALA A 55 10.32 5.32 -22.13
CA ALA A 55 9.50 5.13 -20.92
C ALA A 55 10.34 5.17 -19.62
N ALA A 56 11.53 4.58 -19.63
CA ALA A 56 12.43 4.58 -18.48
C ALA A 56 12.94 6.00 -18.18
N ILE A 57 13.38 6.74 -19.21
CA ILE A 57 13.83 8.12 -19.08
C ILE A 57 12.71 9.02 -18.56
N GLY A 58 11.51 8.94 -19.14
CA GLY A 58 10.37 9.75 -18.71
C GLY A 58 9.98 9.49 -17.25
N THR A 59 10.07 8.23 -16.78
CA THR A 59 9.86 7.89 -15.37
C THR A 59 10.90 8.55 -14.46
N VAL A 60 12.16 8.57 -14.86
CA VAL A 60 13.23 9.28 -14.11
C VAL A 60 12.97 10.77 -14.08
N LEU A 61 12.69 11.37 -15.23
CA LEU A 61 12.39 12.81 -15.34
C LEU A 61 11.17 13.22 -14.51
N GLY A 62 10.10 12.43 -14.52
CA GLY A 62 8.93 12.68 -13.69
C GLY A 62 9.25 12.61 -12.18
N SER A 63 10.07 11.65 -11.78
CA SER A 63 10.49 11.52 -10.37
C SER A 63 11.41 12.65 -9.92
N VAL A 64 12.35 13.07 -10.76
CA VAL A 64 13.24 14.21 -10.51
C VAL A 64 12.43 15.52 -10.48
N GLY A 65 11.56 15.73 -11.46
CA GLY A 65 10.71 16.92 -11.52
C GLY A 65 9.83 17.08 -10.29
N GLY A 66 9.16 16.01 -9.84
CA GLY A 66 8.39 16.01 -8.61
C GLY A 66 9.24 16.35 -7.38
N THR A 67 10.46 15.78 -7.28
CA THR A 67 11.39 16.10 -6.19
C THR A 67 11.81 17.57 -6.20
N LEU A 68 12.09 18.13 -7.37
CA LEU A 68 12.44 19.56 -7.50
C LEU A 68 11.29 20.47 -7.11
N VAL A 69 10.05 20.15 -7.52
CA VAL A 69 8.85 20.90 -7.15
C VAL A 69 8.63 20.87 -5.65
N PHE A 70 8.69 19.70 -5.00
CA PHE A 70 8.57 19.60 -3.55
C PHE A 70 9.73 20.30 -2.82
N GLY A 71 10.97 20.08 -3.26
CA GLY A 71 12.15 20.70 -2.65
C GLY A 71 12.10 22.21 -2.72
N TRP A 72 11.78 22.77 -3.90
CA TRP A 72 11.62 24.21 -4.08
C TRP A 72 10.44 24.76 -3.27
N GLY A 73 9.28 24.10 -3.30
CA GLY A 73 8.11 24.52 -2.54
C GLY A 73 8.38 24.56 -1.03
N LEU A 74 9.01 23.52 -0.50
CA LEU A 74 9.37 23.45 0.93
C LEU A 74 10.45 24.47 1.31
N ALA A 75 11.40 24.78 0.44
CA ALA A 75 12.40 25.81 0.67
C ALA A 75 11.79 27.23 0.61
N ALA A 76 10.98 27.49 -0.41
CA ALA A 76 10.30 28.77 -0.58
C ALA A 76 9.14 28.98 0.43
N GLY A 77 8.59 27.88 0.97
CA GLY A 77 7.40 27.88 1.84
C GLY A 77 6.10 28.18 1.11
N ARG A 78 6.10 28.13 -0.22
CA ARG A 78 4.93 28.36 -1.07
C ARG A 78 5.08 27.64 -2.41
N LEU A 79 3.96 27.31 -3.04
CA LEU A 79 3.92 26.79 -4.40
C LEU A 79 3.00 27.66 -5.25
N PRO A 80 3.39 28.04 -6.51
CA PRO A 80 2.53 28.78 -7.43
C PRO A 80 1.25 28.02 -7.70
N GLY A 81 0.11 28.71 -7.64
CA GLY A 81 -1.21 28.11 -7.86
C GLY A 81 -1.77 27.30 -6.68
N ILE A 82 -0.98 27.03 -5.63
CA ILE A 82 -1.42 26.28 -4.45
C ILE A 82 -1.45 27.18 -3.20
N GLY A 83 -0.46 28.05 -3.03
CA GLY A 83 -0.36 28.97 -1.90
C GLY A 83 0.76 28.63 -0.92
N ASN A 84 0.59 29.05 0.35
CA ASN A 84 1.58 28.85 1.41
C ASN A 84 1.54 27.40 1.93
N LEU A 85 2.74 26.86 2.17
CA LEU A 85 2.89 25.51 2.74
C LEU A 85 2.96 25.56 4.26
N PRO A 86 2.36 24.57 4.96
CA PRO A 86 2.39 24.52 6.44
C PRO A 86 3.77 24.18 7.00
N ILE A 87 4.67 23.68 6.16
CA ILE A 87 6.03 23.28 6.54
C ILE A 87 7.03 24.00 5.65
N ARG A 88 8.15 24.44 6.26
CA ARG A 88 9.31 25.01 5.55
C ARG A 88 10.57 24.28 5.94
N LEU A 89 11.44 24.01 4.96
CA LEU A 89 12.81 23.61 5.22
C LEU A 89 13.59 24.84 5.70
N ARG A 90 13.99 24.82 6.98
CA ARG A 90 14.88 25.85 7.54
C ARG A 90 16.32 25.32 7.47
N GLY A 91 17.25 26.12 6.95
CA GLY A 91 18.67 25.77 6.91
C GLY A 91 19.39 25.92 8.27
N THR A 92 18.68 26.36 9.30
CA THR A 92 19.22 26.61 10.65
C THR A 92 18.50 25.76 11.68
N GLY A 93 19.23 24.99 12.47
CA GLY A 93 18.71 24.12 13.52
C GLY A 93 19.45 22.77 13.59
N PRO A 94 19.21 21.96 14.61
CA PRO A 94 19.78 20.62 14.69
C PRO A 94 19.12 19.75 13.60
N HIS A 95 19.89 19.48 12.53
CA HIS A 95 19.39 18.70 11.37
C HIS A 95 19.48 17.18 11.59
N TRP A 96 20.11 16.75 12.66
CA TRP A 96 20.33 15.35 12.95
C TRP A 96 20.14 15.04 14.44
N SER A 97 19.21 14.16 14.74
CA SER A 97 19.02 13.56 16.05
C SER A 97 19.16 12.05 15.94
N ALA A 98 20.16 11.48 16.60
CA ALA A 98 20.37 10.03 16.60
C ALA A 98 19.22 9.27 17.28
N SER A 99 18.54 9.90 18.27
CA SER A 99 17.37 9.36 18.93
C SER A 99 16.19 9.26 17.96
N ASP A 100 15.91 10.33 17.22
CA ASP A 100 14.81 10.37 16.24
C ASP A 100 15.06 9.40 15.08
N ALA A 101 16.31 9.33 14.58
CA ALA A 101 16.69 8.38 13.56
C ALA A 101 16.49 6.93 14.02
N ARG A 102 16.92 6.59 15.24
CA ARG A 102 16.71 5.25 15.83
C ARG A 102 15.21 4.94 15.98
N HIS A 103 14.44 5.92 16.39
CA HIS A 103 13.00 5.79 16.54
C HIS A 103 12.32 5.52 15.19
N LEU A 104 12.65 6.31 14.16
CA LEU A 104 12.15 6.11 12.80
C LEU A 104 12.51 4.73 12.24
N ILE A 105 13.76 4.28 12.44
CA ILE A 105 14.20 2.94 12.01
C ILE A 105 13.41 1.86 12.73
N ARG A 106 13.17 1.99 14.03
CA ARG A 106 12.41 1.02 14.82
C ARG A 106 10.97 0.86 14.33
N ILE A 107 10.32 1.95 13.93
CA ILE A 107 8.94 1.93 13.40
C ILE A 107 8.93 1.45 11.94
N SER A 108 9.91 1.88 11.14
CA SER A 108 9.93 1.63 9.70
C SER A 108 10.41 0.21 9.34
N SER A 109 11.31 -0.38 10.14
CA SER A 109 11.90 -1.68 9.82
C SER A 109 10.86 -2.81 9.72
N PRO A 110 9.86 -2.96 10.62
CA PRO A 110 8.85 -4.00 10.44
C PRO A 110 7.99 -3.79 9.19
N LEU A 111 7.70 -2.53 8.83
CA LEU A 111 6.94 -2.21 7.62
C LEU A 111 7.73 -2.52 6.35
N ALA A 112 9.04 -2.22 6.35
CA ALA A 112 9.94 -2.56 5.26
C ALA A 112 10.08 -4.08 5.10
N LEU A 113 10.32 -4.80 6.21
CA LEU A 113 10.39 -6.26 6.23
C LEU A 113 9.08 -6.90 5.77
N ARG A 114 7.93 -6.36 6.19
CA ARG A 114 6.62 -6.79 5.70
C ARG A 114 6.54 -6.67 4.17
N LYS A 115 6.99 -5.55 3.60
CA LYS A 115 6.96 -5.33 2.15
C LYS A 115 7.93 -6.25 1.41
N ILE A 116 9.12 -6.48 1.96
CA ILE A 116 10.10 -7.44 1.42
C ILE A 116 9.53 -8.85 1.46
N ALA A 117 8.94 -9.27 2.57
CA ALA A 117 8.31 -10.58 2.70
C ALA A 117 7.16 -10.77 1.68
N GLN A 118 6.30 -9.76 1.53
CA GLN A 118 5.22 -9.78 0.54
C GLN A 118 5.73 -9.90 -0.89
N SER A 119 6.76 -9.11 -1.25
CA SER A 119 7.33 -9.14 -2.60
C SER A 119 8.15 -10.40 -2.86
N GLY A 120 8.96 -10.83 -1.87
CA GLY A 120 9.77 -12.04 -1.95
C GLY A 120 8.94 -13.32 -2.02
N GLY A 121 7.81 -13.35 -1.33
CA GLY A 121 6.89 -14.50 -1.35
C GLY A 121 6.17 -14.71 -2.68
N GLN A 122 6.19 -13.73 -3.59
CA GLN A 122 5.64 -13.91 -4.92
C GLN A 122 6.47 -14.89 -5.77
N PHE A 123 7.79 -14.98 -5.56
CA PHE A 123 8.65 -15.91 -6.31
C PHE A 123 8.33 -17.38 -5.99
N PRO A 124 8.36 -17.84 -4.73
CA PRO A 124 7.98 -19.20 -4.42
C PRO A 124 6.50 -19.49 -4.77
N MET A 125 5.59 -18.51 -4.64
CA MET A 125 4.21 -18.67 -5.04
C MET A 125 4.10 -19.00 -6.53
N LEU A 126 4.78 -18.25 -7.41
CA LEU A 126 4.78 -18.50 -8.85
C LEU A 126 5.47 -19.83 -9.20
N ALA A 127 6.53 -20.20 -8.48
CA ALA A 127 7.20 -21.50 -8.68
C ALA A 127 6.26 -22.67 -8.37
N ILE A 128 5.51 -22.60 -7.26
CA ILE A 128 4.53 -23.63 -6.90
C ILE A 128 3.36 -23.65 -7.90
N LEU A 129 2.87 -22.47 -8.30
CA LEU A 129 1.81 -22.38 -9.33
C LEU A 129 2.24 -22.95 -10.67
N GLY A 130 3.55 -22.94 -10.98
CA GLY A 130 4.11 -23.60 -12.17
C GLY A 130 3.82 -25.10 -12.23
N LEU A 131 3.62 -25.77 -11.08
CA LEU A 131 3.26 -27.19 -11.01
C LEU A 131 1.84 -27.47 -11.58
N PHE A 132 0.96 -26.47 -11.57
CA PHE A 132 -0.38 -26.57 -12.19
C PHE A 132 -0.37 -26.32 -13.70
N GLY A 133 0.76 -25.89 -14.25
CA GLY A 133 0.90 -25.57 -15.67
C GLY A 133 0.72 -24.10 -16.03
N PRO A 134 1.05 -23.73 -17.29
CA PRO A 134 1.13 -22.33 -17.71
C PRO A 134 -0.21 -21.60 -17.70
N THR A 135 -1.31 -22.30 -17.94
CA THR A 135 -2.67 -21.74 -17.91
C THR A 135 -3.00 -21.15 -16.53
N VAL A 136 -2.69 -21.88 -15.45
CA VAL A 136 -2.98 -21.43 -14.08
C VAL A 136 -2.06 -20.26 -13.69
N VAL A 137 -0.79 -20.31 -14.10
CA VAL A 137 0.14 -19.19 -13.87
C VAL A 137 -0.34 -17.92 -14.58
N ALA A 138 -0.74 -18.01 -15.84
CA ALA A 138 -1.28 -16.87 -16.59
C ALA A 138 -2.54 -16.31 -15.93
N ALA A 139 -3.49 -17.17 -15.59
CA ALA A 139 -4.74 -16.80 -14.92
C ALA A 139 -4.48 -16.13 -13.55
N TYR A 140 -3.53 -16.64 -12.77
CA TYR A 140 -3.14 -16.05 -11.50
C TYR A 140 -2.51 -14.66 -11.67
N VAL A 141 -1.64 -14.47 -12.66
CA VAL A 141 -1.04 -13.16 -12.96
C VAL A 141 -2.12 -12.14 -13.30
N VAL A 142 -3.12 -12.51 -14.13
CA VAL A 142 -4.26 -11.64 -14.42
C VAL A 142 -5.03 -11.30 -13.15
N ALA A 143 -5.36 -12.30 -12.32
CA ALA A 143 -6.06 -12.08 -11.05
C ALA A 143 -5.28 -11.14 -10.10
N LEU A 144 -3.95 -11.23 -10.06
CA LEU A 144 -3.10 -10.31 -9.30
C LEU A 144 -3.16 -8.87 -9.84
N ARG A 145 -3.25 -8.68 -11.17
CA ARG A 145 -3.40 -7.33 -11.76
C ARG A 145 -4.74 -6.71 -11.41
N VAL A 146 -5.82 -7.50 -11.50
CA VAL A 146 -7.15 -7.07 -11.07
C VAL A 146 -7.14 -6.71 -9.57
N ARG A 147 -6.54 -7.57 -8.72
CA ARG A 147 -6.37 -7.31 -7.28
C ARG A 147 -5.63 -6.01 -7.00
N ALA A 148 -4.58 -5.72 -7.76
CA ALA A 148 -3.80 -4.49 -7.59
C ALA A 148 -4.64 -3.24 -7.87
N LEU A 149 -5.49 -3.26 -8.90
CA LEU A 149 -6.43 -2.18 -9.21
C LEU A 149 -7.46 -2.00 -8.08
N MET A 150 -8.05 -3.11 -7.60
CA MET A 150 -9.02 -3.10 -6.51
C MET A 150 -8.43 -2.55 -5.21
N ASN A 151 -7.12 -2.66 -5.00
CA ASN A 151 -6.46 -2.18 -3.78
C ASN A 151 -6.20 -0.66 -3.75
N THR A 152 -6.36 0.04 -4.85
CA THR A 152 -6.06 1.48 -4.96
C THR A 152 -6.82 2.35 -3.95
N PRO A 153 -8.15 2.19 -3.76
CA PRO A 153 -8.90 2.98 -2.77
C PRO A 153 -8.41 2.78 -1.33
N GLY A 154 -8.10 1.54 -0.95
CA GLY A 154 -7.69 1.23 0.42
C GLY A 154 -6.36 1.85 0.82
N TRP A 155 -5.49 2.10 -0.15
CA TRP A 155 -4.26 2.81 0.11
C TRP A 155 -4.52 4.27 0.54
N GLY A 156 -5.51 4.91 -0.09
CA GLY A 156 -5.99 6.24 0.30
C GLY A 156 -6.59 6.26 1.71
N PHE A 157 -7.49 5.33 2.00
CA PHE A 157 -8.10 5.19 3.34
C PHE A 157 -7.07 4.94 4.44
N GLY A 158 -6.14 4.00 4.23
CA GLY A 158 -5.09 3.70 5.19
C GLY A 158 -4.18 4.89 5.46
N LEU A 159 -3.97 5.77 4.48
CA LEU A 159 -3.21 6.98 4.62
C LEU A 159 -3.97 8.05 5.40
N ALA A 160 -5.22 8.31 5.03
CA ALA A 160 -6.09 9.24 5.73
C ALA A 160 -6.25 8.83 7.20
N SER A 161 -6.51 7.56 7.47
CA SER A 161 -6.60 7.01 8.82
C SER A 161 -5.32 7.24 9.62
N SER A 162 -4.15 6.92 9.06
CA SER A 162 -2.88 7.15 9.76
C SER A 162 -2.66 8.63 10.11
N SER A 163 -3.08 9.55 9.23
CA SER A 163 -2.93 10.98 9.46
C SER A 163 -3.91 11.49 10.53
N LEU A 164 -5.20 11.19 10.39
CA LEU A 164 -6.24 11.66 11.30
C LEU A 164 -6.05 11.08 12.71
N VAL A 165 -5.85 9.77 12.79
CA VAL A 165 -5.59 9.10 14.07
C VAL A 165 -4.31 9.62 14.71
N GLY A 166 -3.23 9.78 13.92
CA GLY A 166 -1.94 10.29 14.41
C GLY A 166 -2.05 11.71 14.96
N GLN A 167 -2.78 12.59 14.28
CA GLN A 167 -3.03 13.96 14.76
C GLN A 167 -3.87 13.99 16.05
N ALA A 168 -4.92 13.18 16.13
CA ALA A 168 -5.76 13.09 17.34
C ALA A 168 -4.96 12.53 18.53
N LEU A 169 -4.17 11.47 18.33
CA LEU A 169 -3.27 10.92 19.34
C LEU A 169 -2.21 11.94 19.81
N GLY A 170 -1.63 12.70 18.87
CA GLY A 170 -0.66 13.76 19.18
C GLY A 170 -1.25 14.87 20.06
N ARG A 171 -2.54 15.18 19.89
CA ARG A 171 -3.29 16.15 20.73
C ARG A 171 -3.81 15.55 22.03
N GLY A 172 -3.63 14.25 22.28
CA GLY A 172 -4.16 13.56 23.45
C GLY A 172 -5.65 13.22 23.38
N GLN A 173 -6.28 13.37 22.22
CA GLN A 173 -7.71 13.15 21.98
C GLN A 173 -7.96 11.69 21.57
N GLU A 174 -7.85 10.76 22.52
CA GLU A 174 -7.93 9.32 22.24
C GLU A 174 -9.32 8.88 21.75
N ASP A 175 -10.40 9.49 22.27
CA ASP A 175 -11.77 9.19 21.84
C ASP A 175 -11.99 9.60 20.38
N VAL A 176 -11.44 10.74 19.97
CA VAL A 176 -11.49 11.20 18.58
C VAL A 176 -10.66 10.29 17.67
N ALA A 177 -9.48 9.87 18.14
CA ALA A 177 -8.65 8.91 17.43
C ALA A 177 -9.36 7.57 17.22
N ASP A 178 -10.08 7.11 18.23
CA ASP A 178 -10.87 5.88 18.17
C ASP A 178 -12.04 5.99 17.18
N ALA A 179 -12.78 7.09 17.21
CA ALA A 179 -13.85 7.36 16.26
C ALA A 179 -13.32 7.34 14.81
N TYR A 180 -12.23 8.07 14.52
CA TYR A 180 -11.61 8.05 13.19
C TYR A 180 -11.14 6.66 12.76
N ALA A 181 -10.60 5.88 13.69
CA ALA A 181 -10.14 4.53 13.42
C ALA A 181 -11.30 3.59 13.04
N HIS A 182 -12.39 3.62 13.80
CA HIS A 182 -13.58 2.80 13.53
C HIS A 182 -14.29 3.23 12.25
N ASP A 183 -14.48 4.52 12.02
CA ASP A 183 -15.12 5.02 10.81
C ASP A 183 -14.31 4.66 9.57
N THR A 184 -12.98 4.83 9.62
CA THR A 184 -12.13 4.44 8.49
C THR A 184 -12.20 2.94 8.23
N LEU A 185 -12.20 2.11 9.27
CA LEU A 185 -12.34 0.66 9.12
C LEU A 185 -13.68 0.31 8.43
N ARG A 186 -14.79 0.90 8.87
CA ARG A 186 -16.12 0.69 8.27
C ARG A 186 -16.16 1.11 6.81
N PHE A 187 -15.73 2.34 6.50
CA PHE A 187 -15.72 2.85 5.14
C PHE A 187 -14.83 2.03 4.22
N THR A 188 -13.67 1.59 4.71
CA THR A 188 -12.77 0.77 3.92
C THR A 188 -13.39 -0.60 3.63
N VAL A 189 -13.97 -1.27 4.62
CA VAL A 189 -14.63 -2.57 4.43
C VAL A 189 -15.81 -2.45 3.46
N ILE A 190 -16.65 -1.43 3.61
CA ILE A 190 -17.78 -1.19 2.69
C ILE A 190 -17.28 -0.95 1.27
N THR A 191 -16.26 -0.11 1.09
CA THR A 191 -15.69 0.17 -0.23
C THR A 191 -15.15 -1.09 -0.89
N TYR A 192 -14.42 -1.93 -0.13
CA TYR A 192 -13.91 -3.19 -0.67
C TYR A 192 -15.02 -4.21 -0.95
N ALA A 193 -16.10 -4.22 -0.16
CA ALA A 193 -17.26 -5.05 -0.44
C ALA A 193 -17.93 -4.65 -1.76
N LEU A 194 -18.13 -3.35 -1.97
CA LEU A 194 -18.74 -2.83 -3.21
C LEU A 194 -17.85 -3.09 -4.44
N VAL A 195 -16.54 -2.76 -4.34
CA VAL A 195 -15.60 -3.00 -5.44
C VAL A 195 -15.45 -4.49 -5.70
N GLY A 196 -15.36 -5.30 -4.64
CA GLY A 196 -15.30 -6.76 -4.74
C GLY A 196 -16.52 -7.36 -5.41
N ALA A 197 -17.73 -6.91 -5.04
CA ALA A 197 -18.98 -7.35 -5.65
C ALA A 197 -19.06 -6.96 -7.13
N ALA A 198 -18.70 -5.73 -7.48
CA ALA A 198 -18.69 -5.27 -8.87
C ALA A 198 -17.74 -6.09 -9.74
N VAL A 199 -16.52 -6.33 -9.26
CA VAL A 199 -15.51 -7.14 -9.98
C VAL A 199 -15.93 -8.61 -10.01
N PHE A 200 -16.55 -9.15 -8.97
CA PHE A 200 -17.03 -10.54 -8.93
C PHE A 200 -18.07 -10.80 -10.01
N VAL A 201 -19.03 -9.89 -10.19
CA VAL A 201 -20.05 -9.94 -11.25
C VAL A 201 -19.39 -9.76 -12.63
N GLY A 202 -18.49 -8.78 -12.76
CA GLY A 202 -17.77 -8.48 -14.00
C GLY A 202 -16.63 -9.46 -14.35
N ALA A 203 -16.31 -10.42 -13.47
CA ALA A 203 -15.15 -11.31 -13.64
C ALA A 203 -15.10 -12.04 -14.99
N PRO A 204 -16.20 -12.56 -15.57
CA PRO A 204 -16.17 -13.18 -16.90
C PRO A 204 -15.76 -12.19 -17.99
N ALA A 205 -16.37 -11.00 -18.02
CA ALA A 205 -16.05 -9.96 -19.00
C ALA A 205 -14.60 -9.49 -18.87
N ILE A 206 -14.12 -9.29 -17.64
CA ILE A 206 -12.73 -8.94 -17.37
C ILE A 206 -11.79 -10.04 -17.89
N SER A 207 -12.12 -11.32 -17.65
CA SER A 207 -11.28 -12.43 -18.11
C SER A 207 -11.14 -12.46 -19.64
N HIS A 208 -12.21 -12.21 -20.37
CA HIS A 208 -12.20 -12.14 -21.83
C HIS A 208 -11.35 -10.99 -22.39
N LEU A 209 -11.15 -9.91 -21.64
CA LEU A 209 -10.26 -8.81 -22.06
C LEU A 209 -8.78 -9.20 -22.04
N PHE A 210 -8.40 -10.17 -21.21
CA PHE A 210 -7.00 -10.56 -21.03
C PHE A 210 -6.64 -11.87 -21.72
N VAL A 211 -7.63 -12.74 -21.94
CA VAL A 211 -7.41 -14.12 -22.41
C VAL A 211 -8.46 -14.49 -23.45
N GLY A 212 -8.00 -15.08 -24.57
CA GLY A 212 -8.90 -15.51 -25.66
C GLY A 212 -9.31 -16.98 -25.61
N GLU A 213 -8.53 -17.85 -24.97
CA GLU A 213 -8.79 -19.29 -24.92
C GLU A 213 -9.83 -19.62 -23.84
N ALA A 214 -10.89 -20.35 -24.22
CA ALA A 214 -12.04 -20.63 -23.33
C ALA A 214 -11.67 -21.33 -22.02
N ALA A 215 -10.74 -22.30 -22.04
CA ALA A 215 -10.29 -23.00 -20.83
C ALA A 215 -9.56 -22.07 -19.87
N THR A 216 -8.73 -21.18 -20.41
CA THR A 216 -7.99 -20.18 -19.63
C THR A 216 -8.92 -19.09 -19.10
N VAL A 217 -9.96 -18.69 -19.83
CA VAL A 217 -11.00 -17.76 -19.39
C VAL A 217 -11.74 -18.30 -18.16
N ALA A 218 -12.13 -19.57 -18.17
CA ALA A 218 -12.83 -20.20 -17.05
C ALA A 218 -11.96 -20.18 -15.76
N THR A 219 -10.69 -20.58 -15.88
CA THR A 219 -9.73 -20.58 -14.77
C THR A 219 -9.46 -19.16 -14.27
N THR A 220 -9.29 -18.19 -15.17
CA THR A 220 -9.07 -16.77 -14.83
C THR A 220 -10.27 -16.20 -14.09
N THR A 221 -11.49 -16.47 -14.56
CA THR A 221 -12.72 -16.03 -13.89
C THR A 221 -12.83 -16.58 -12.49
N ALA A 222 -12.53 -17.86 -12.28
CA ALA A 222 -12.57 -18.49 -10.97
C ALA A 222 -11.52 -17.85 -10.02
N LEU A 223 -10.30 -17.60 -10.48
CA LEU A 223 -9.24 -16.94 -9.69
C LEU A 223 -9.57 -15.47 -9.40
N ILE A 224 -10.16 -14.72 -10.34
CA ILE A 224 -10.63 -13.36 -10.06
C ILE A 224 -11.71 -13.38 -8.98
N ARG A 225 -12.68 -14.30 -9.05
CA ARG A 225 -13.72 -14.43 -8.03
C ARG A 225 -13.16 -14.79 -6.66
N ALA A 226 -12.21 -15.74 -6.58
CA ALA A 226 -11.50 -16.05 -5.35
C ALA A 226 -10.73 -14.83 -4.81
N THR A 227 -10.12 -14.04 -5.68
CA THR A 227 -9.47 -12.78 -5.32
C THR A 227 -10.46 -11.76 -4.76
N CYS A 228 -11.68 -11.67 -5.30
CA CYS A 228 -12.72 -10.77 -4.76
C CYS A 228 -13.08 -11.13 -3.31
N VAL A 229 -13.12 -12.42 -2.96
CA VAL A 229 -13.31 -12.86 -1.56
C VAL A 229 -12.11 -12.41 -0.71
N SER A 230 -10.89 -12.59 -1.19
CA SER A 230 -9.68 -12.19 -0.45
C SER A 230 -9.60 -10.68 -0.25
N VAL A 231 -10.11 -9.89 -1.18
CA VAL A 231 -10.10 -8.42 -1.13
C VAL A 231 -10.98 -7.86 0.00
N LEU A 232 -12.03 -8.56 0.42
CA LEU A 232 -12.82 -8.16 1.60
C LEU A 232 -11.95 -8.06 2.86
N PHE A 233 -11.05 -9.01 3.05
CA PHE A 233 -10.09 -8.99 4.16
C PHE A 233 -9.06 -7.85 4.03
N TRP A 234 -8.75 -7.43 2.81
CA TRP A 234 -7.91 -6.24 2.60
C TRP A 234 -8.59 -4.96 3.08
N GLY A 235 -9.91 -4.89 3.07
CA GLY A 235 -10.66 -3.81 3.73
C GLY A 235 -10.28 -3.69 5.20
N VAL A 236 -10.25 -4.81 5.91
CA VAL A 236 -9.84 -4.87 7.32
C VAL A 236 -8.35 -4.53 7.49
N VAL A 237 -7.49 -5.09 6.64
CA VAL A 237 -6.04 -4.81 6.69
C VAL A 237 -5.75 -3.32 6.49
N ASN A 238 -6.30 -2.70 5.46
CA ASN A 238 -6.03 -1.29 5.15
C ASN A 238 -6.68 -0.33 6.15
N GLY A 239 -7.91 -0.60 6.60
CA GLY A 239 -8.60 0.19 7.61
C GLY A 239 -7.92 0.11 8.98
N GLY A 240 -7.58 -1.10 9.43
CA GLY A 240 -6.93 -1.32 10.73
C GLY A 240 -5.43 -0.95 10.77
N MET A 241 -4.77 -0.90 9.61
CA MET A 241 -3.36 -0.52 9.53
C MET A 241 -3.10 0.95 9.88
N GLY A 242 -4.06 1.85 9.62
CA GLY A 242 -3.93 3.28 9.90
C GLY A 242 -3.60 3.59 11.36
N PRO A 243 -4.44 3.17 12.32
CA PRO A 243 -4.21 3.36 13.74
C PRO A 243 -2.93 2.72 14.26
N LEU A 244 -2.61 1.50 13.79
CA LEU A 244 -1.38 0.80 14.20
C LEU A 244 -0.11 1.52 13.71
N ARG A 245 -0.13 2.09 12.51
CA ARG A 245 0.97 2.93 12.01
C ARG A 245 1.08 4.24 12.79
N ALA A 246 -0.04 4.90 13.06
CA ALA A 246 -0.09 6.17 13.77
C ALA A 246 0.47 6.06 15.19
N SER A 247 0.25 4.93 15.85
CA SER A 247 0.74 4.63 17.19
C SER A 247 2.15 4.03 17.25
N GLY A 248 2.73 3.63 16.09
CA GLY A 248 4.00 2.93 16.02
C GLY A 248 3.93 1.42 16.27
N ASP A 249 2.73 0.84 16.36
CA ASP A 249 2.52 -0.61 16.54
C ASP A 249 2.62 -1.36 15.21
N THR A 250 3.81 -1.42 14.64
CA THR A 250 4.05 -1.92 13.28
C THR A 250 4.50 -3.39 13.22
N GLN A 251 4.78 -4.02 14.36
CA GLN A 251 5.27 -5.40 14.41
C GLN A 251 4.17 -6.42 14.12
N TRP A 252 2.96 -6.23 14.66
CA TRP A 252 1.85 -7.15 14.45
C TRP A 252 1.41 -7.31 13.00
N PRO A 253 1.30 -6.22 12.22
CA PRO A 253 1.09 -6.34 10.78
C PRO A 253 2.17 -7.13 10.03
N PHE A 254 3.42 -7.06 10.48
CA PHE A 254 4.51 -7.85 9.92
C PHE A 254 4.36 -9.34 10.23
N TYR A 255 4.10 -9.70 11.49
CA TYR A 255 3.86 -11.10 11.88
C TYR A 255 2.63 -11.69 11.17
N GLY A 256 1.55 -10.92 11.08
CA GLY A 256 0.36 -11.34 10.33
C GLY A 256 0.68 -11.64 8.86
N GLN A 257 1.48 -10.80 8.21
CA GLN A 257 1.89 -11.01 6.82
C GLN A 257 2.76 -12.26 6.65
N LEU A 258 3.74 -12.48 7.55
CA LEU A 258 4.58 -13.68 7.50
C LEU A 258 3.75 -14.95 7.68
N LEU A 259 2.89 -14.95 8.70
CA LEU A 259 2.05 -16.10 9.00
C LEU A 259 1.08 -16.39 7.83
N GLY A 260 0.40 -15.36 7.32
CA GLY A 260 -0.55 -15.51 6.21
C GLY A 260 0.09 -16.04 4.94
N LEU A 261 1.26 -15.49 4.57
CA LEU A 261 1.93 -15.87 3.32
C LEU A 261 2.73 -17.16 3.44
N PHE A 262 3.69 -17.22 4.38
CA PHE A 262 4.61 -18.35 4.51
C PHE A 262 4.03 -19.49 5.34
N GLY A 263 3.22 -19.18 6.36
CA GLY A 263 2.61 -20.20 7.23
C GLY A 263 1.41 -20.90 6.58
N PHE A 264 0.67 -20.20 5.72
CA PHE A 264 -0.58 -20.73 5.17
C PHE A 264 -0.65 -20.67 3.65
N ALA A 265 -0.47 -19.53 3.01
CA ALA A 265 -0.74 -19.41 1.57
C ALA A 265 0.19 -20.29 0.72
N LEU A 266 1.49 -20.26 0.97
CA LEU A 266 2.44 -21.12 0.25
C LEU A 266 2.20 -22.61 0.51
N PRO A 267 2.04 -23.09 1.77
CA PRO A 267 1.71 -24.49 2.03
C PRO A 267 0.39 -24.91 1.40
N LEU A 268 -0.67 -24.11 1.49
CA LEU A 268 -1.97 -24.44 0.88
C LEU A 268 -1.88 -24.54 -0.64
N THR A 269 -1.12 -23.65 -1.30
CA THR A 269 -0.90 -23.72 -2.74
C THR A 269 -0.12 -24.99 -3.10
N TYR A 270 0.92 -25.34 -2.32
CA TYR A 270 1.71 -26.56 -2.53
C TYR A 270 0.88 -27.83 -2.33
N VAL A 271 0.09 -27.90 -1.26
CA VAL A 271 -0.84 -29.01 -1.02
C VAL A 271 -1.85 -29.12 -2.16
N GLY A 272 -2.40 -27.98 -2.64
CA GLY A 272 -3.26 -27.98 -3.82
C GLY A 272 -2.58 -28.55 -5.07
N ALA A 273 -1.30 -28.24 -5.27
CA ALA A 273 -0.52 -28.71 -6.44
C ALA A 273 -0.19 -30.21 -6.38
N THR A 274 -0.04 -30.77 -5.18
CA THR A 274 0.44 -32.15 -4.98
C THR A 274 -0.65 -33.13 -4.55
N THR A 275 -1.89 -32.66 -4.36
CA THR A 275 -3.02 -33.48 -3.91
C THR A 275 -4.25 -33.29 -4.83
N PRO A 276 -5.28 -34.15 -4.72
CA PRO A 276 -6.53 -33.98 -5.46
C PRO A 276 -7.30 -32.69 -5.20
N LEU A 277 -6.89 -31.88 -4.21
CA LEU A 277 -7.50 -30.56 -3.93
C LEU A 277 -7.38 -29.58 -5.10
N GLY A 278 -6.34 -29.71 -5.92
CA GLY A 278 -6.17 -28.90 -7.12
C GLY A 278 -6.26 -27.41 -6.83
N LEU A 279 -7.01 -26.67 -7.67
CA LEU A 279 -7.18 -25.21 -7.57
C LEU A 279 -7.84 -24.74 -6.27
N TRP A 280 -8.53 -25.61 -5.52
CA TRP A 280 -9.08 -25.24 -4.22
C TRP A 280 -7.99 -24.84 -3.22
N GLY A 281 -6.80 -25.46 -3.31
CA GLY A 281 -5.63 -25.05 -2.54
C GLY A 281 -5.21 -23.62 -2.87
N VAL A 282 -5.25 -23.22 -4.13
CA VAL A 282 -4.92 -21.84 -4.57
C VAL A 282 -5.98 -20.84 -4.08
N TYR A 283 -7.27 -21.20 -4.17
CA TYR A 283 -8.35 -20.32 -3.65
C TYR A 283 -8.24 -20.11 -2.15
N ALA A 284 -8.01 -21.18 -1.41
CA ALA A 284 -7.78 -21.11 0.04
C ALA A 284 -6.53 -20.30 0.38
N ALA A 285 -5.46 -20.42 -0.40
CA ALA A 285 -4.24 -19.65 -0.25
C ALA A 285 -4.47 -18.13 -0.43
N LEU A 286 -5.23 -17.73 -1.45
CA LEU A 286 -5.59 -16.32 -1.69
C LEU A 286 -6.37 -15.72 -0.50
N VAL A 287 -7.28 -16.51 0.07
CA VAL A 287 -8.06 -16.10 1.25
C VAL A 287 -7.16 -16.04 2.50
N ALA A 288 -6.31 -17.03 2.71
CA ALA A 288 -5.41 -17.09 3.87
C ALA A 288 -4.35 -15.98 3.84
N GLU A 289 -3.78 -15.66 2.67
CA GLU A 289 -2.79 -14.58 2.48
C GLU A 289 -3.28 -13.24 3.01
N THR A 290 -4.58 -12.98 2.96
CA THR A 290 -5.19 -11.72 3.38
C THR A 290 -6.01 -11.85 4.65
N GLY A 291 -6.70 -12.96 4.85
CA GLY A 291 -7.57 -13.23 5.99
C GLY A 291 -6.79 -13.34 7.30
N ILE A 292 -5.65 -14.02 7.29
CA ILE A 292 -4.81 -14.16 8.48
C ILE A 292 -4.23 -12.82 8.93
N PRO A 293 -3.59 -12.01 8.05
CA PRO A 293 -3.21 -10.65 8.42
C PRO A 293 -4.37 -9.79 8.89
N ALA A 294 -5.56 -9.92 8.27
CA ALA A 294 -6.75 -9.21 8.68
C ALA A 294 -7.18 -9.59 10.11
N ALA A 295 -7.21 -10.88 10.44
CA ALA A 295 -7.54 -11.36 11.78
C ALA A 295 -6.54 -10.85 12.82
N VAL A 296 -5.23 -10.91 12.53
CA VAL A 296 -4.17 -10.41 13.42
C VAL A 296 -4.29 -8.91 13.65
N ILE A 297 -4.49 -8.13 12.57
CA ILE A 297 -4.63 -6.67 12.66
C ILE A 297 -5.91 -6.29 13.40
N TYR A 298 -7.03 -6.96 13.10
CA TYR A 298 -8.31 -6.72 13.77
C TYR A 298 -8.24 -7.05 15.26
N TYR A 299 -7.67 -8.21 15.62
CA TYR A 299 -7.43 -8.57 17.01
C TYR A 299 -6.59 -7.50 17.72
N ARG A 300 -5.48 -7.08 17.11
CA ARG A 300 -4.61 -6.05 17.68
C ARG A 300 -5.30 -4.71 17.84
N PHE A 301 -6.14 -4.35 16.88
CA PHE A 301 -6.96 -3.16 16.91
C PHE A 301 -7.94 -3.19 18.11
N GLN A 302 -8.65 -4.32 18.31
CA GLN A 302 -9.62 -4.50 19.40
C GLN A 302 -8.98 -4.49 20.79
N THR A 303 -7.71 -4.87 20.93
CA THR A 303 -7.01 -4.83 22.23
C THR A 303 -6.68 -3.43 22.71
N GLU A 304 -6.91 -2.39 21.90
CA GLU A 304 -6.62 -0.98 22.16
C GLU A 304 -5.16 -0.70 22.59
N GLN A 305 -4.28 -1.68 22.46
CA GLN A 305 -2.87 -1.54 22.87
C GLN A 305 -2.12 -0.47 22.07
N TRP A 306 -2.57 -0.17 20.86
CA TRP A 306 -2.05 0.90 20.03
C TRP A 306 -2.20 2.28 20.73
N LYS A 307 -3.25 2.51 21.52
CA LYS A 307 -3.43 3.73 22.35
C LYS A 307 -2.35 3.79 23.44
N ARG A 308 -2.08 2.66 24.13
CA ARG A 308 -1.04 2.59 25.18
C ARG A 308 0.36 2.87 24.63
N ILE A 309 0.68 2.33 23.45
CA ILE A 309 1.95 2.56 22.78
C ILE A 309 2.11 4.06 22.44
N SER A 310 1.07 4.70 21.92
CA SER A 310 1.08 6.14 21.65
C SER A 310 1.34 6.98 22.89
N ARG A 311 0.76 6.61 24.05
CA ARG A 311 1.00 7.30 25.34
C ARG A 311 2.47 7.25 25.75
N SER A 312 3.13 6.10 25.59
CA SER A 312 4.55 5.95 25.95
C SER A 312 5.46 6.87 25.13
N TYR A 313 5.15 7.07 23.86
CA TYR A 313 5.88 8.00 22.99
C TYR A 313 5.67 9.46 23.35
N ARG A 314 4.45 9.84 23.70
CA ARG A 314 4.11 11.20 24.13
C ARG A 314 4.80 11.57 25.46
N SER A 315 4.81 10.66 26.43
CA SER A 315 5.51 10.86 27.71
C SER A 315 7.01 11.03 27.53
N ALA A 316 7.62 10.28 26.63
CA ALA A 316 9.04 10.42 26.32
C ALA A 316 9.38 11.78 25.66
N ALA A 317 8.50 12.31 24.81
CA ALA A 317 8.70 13.62 24.16
C ALA A 317 8.58 14.79 25.13
N VAL A 318 7.75 14.70 26.18
CA VAL A 318 7.57 15.73 27.21
C VAL A 318 8.72 15.72 28.24
N GLY A 319 9.33 14.56 28.48
CA GLY A 319 10.43 14.44 29.46
C GLY A 319 11.81 14.86 28.95
N THR A 320 11.94 15.28 27.69
CA THR A 320 13.20 15.73 27.06
C THR A 320 13.33 17.26 26.86
N ASN A 321 12.39 18.05 27.41
CA ASN A 321 12.45 19.51 27.42
C ASN A 321 12.94 20.07 28.76
#